data_270ceb81a8933043f88fcf2d89136701
#
_entry.id   270ceb81a8933043f88fcf2d89136701
#
_cell.length_a   1.000
_cell.length_b   1.000
_cell.length_c   1.000
_cell.angle_alpha   90.00
_cell.angle_beta   90.00
_cell.angle_gamma   90.00
#
_symmetry.space_group_name_H-M   'P 1'
#
loop_
_entity.id
_entity.type
_entity.pdbx_description
1 polymer ?
#
loop_
_entity_poly.entity_id
_entity_poly.type
_entity_poly.pdbx_seq_one_letter_code
_entity_poly.pdbx_strand_id
1 'polypeptide(L)'
;LHGEDHHPETHLIPLVMQAAMGERKSISVFGEDYDTPDGTCIRDYIHVLDLAQAHLLALESDYCGALNLGTGGGNSVRQVIDTVRKVSGLDFQVDVAPRRPGDPARLIADSTAAKRILGWKPDFENLDAIVESAWKWRQAHPKGYNDR
;
A
#
# COMPACT_ATOMS: atom_id res chain seq x y z
N LEU A 1 -7.37 -3.65 17.34
CA LEU A 1 -6.95 -3.50 15.94
C LEU A 1 -5.48 -3.91 15.83
N HIS A 2 -5.14 -4.69 14.81
CA HIS A 2 -3.77 -5.05 14.46
C HIS A 2 -3.32 -4.16 13.29
N GLY A 3 -2.03 -3.88 13.22
CA GLY A 3 -1.42 -3.11 12.12
C GLY A 3 -0.03 -3.63 11.82
N GLU A 4 0.61 -3.05 10.83
CA GLU A 4 1.94 -3.46 10.40
C GLU A 4 3.02 -2.90 11.34
N ASP A 5 3.91 -3.79 11.79
CA ASP A 5 5.10 -3.47 12.55
C ASP A 5 6.26 -4.30 11.99
N HIS A 6 6.89 -3.78 10.94
CA HIS A 6 7.93 -4.46 10.18
C HIS A 6 9.29 -3.78 10.37
N HIS A 7 10.33 -4.56 10.64
CA HIS A 7 11.67 -4.03 10.83
C HIS A 7 12.73 -4.83 10.05
N PRO A 8 13.54 -4.20 9.18
CA PRO A 8 13.45 -2.80 8.73
C PRO A 8 12.22 -2.57 7.84
N GLU A 9 11.55 -1.40 7.99
CA GLU A 9 10.42 -1.05 7.16
C GLU A 9 10.86 -0.75 5.71
N THR A 10 10.15 -1.33 4.74
CA THR A 10 10.46 -1.21 3.31
C THR A 10 9.25 -0.86 2.44
N HIS A 11 8.04 -0.91 3.01
CA HIS A 11 6.81 -0.66 2.28
C HIS A 11 6.51 0.83 2.17
N LEU A 12 5.98 1.26 1.02
CA LEU A 12 5.83 2.68 0.69
C LEU A 12 4.93 3.43 1.69
N ILE A 13 3.72 2.95 1.95
CA ILE A 13 2.75 3.65 2.81
C ILE A 13 3.33 3.89 4.22
N PRO A 14 3.86 2.88 4.94
CA PRO A 14 4.51 3.09 6.22
C PRO A 14 5.70 4.07 6.16
N LEU A 15 6.54 3.98 5.11
CA LEU A 15 7.68 4.89 4.95
C LEU A 15 7.25 6.35 4.74
N VAL A 16 6.17 6.59 3.99
CA VAL A 16 5.59 7.93 3.81
C VAL A 16 5.03 8.44 5.13
N MET A 17 4.36 7.57 5.91
CA MET A 17 3.86 7.93 7.23
C MET A 17 4.97 8.26 8.22
N GLN A 18 6.10 7.53 8.20
CA GLN A 18 7.28 7.86 9.00
C GLN A 18 7.84 9.25 8.65
N ALA A 19 7.83 9.62 7.35
CA ALA A 19 8.23 10.97 6.95
C ALA A 19 7.24 12.03 7.47
N ALA A 20 5.94 11.78 7.38
CA ALA A 20 4.90 12.67 7.91
C ALA A 20 5.01 12.87 9.43
N MET A 21 5.38 11.82 10.17
CA MET A 21 5.59 11.88 11.63
C MET A 21 6.95 12.46 12.04
N GLY A 22 7.82 12.81 11.09
CA GLY A 22 9.16 13.32 11.37
C GLY A 22 10.17 12.25 11.84
N GLU A 23 9.82 10.97 11.75
CA GLU A 23 10.71 9.84 12.07
C GLU A 23 11.76 9.62 10.98
N ARG A 24 11.50 10.14 9.78
CA ARG A 24 12.42 10.19 8.64
C ARG A 24 12.54 11.62 8.14
N LYS A 25 13.73 11.98 7.67
CA LYS A 25 14.00 13.31 7.11
C LYS A 25 13.16 13.59 5.86
N SER A 26 13.01 12.57 5.01
CA SER A 26 12.28 12.68 3.73
C SER A 26 11.85 11.32 3.22
N ILE A 27 10.99 11.31 2.20
CA ILE A 27 10.66 10.15 1.38
C ILE A 27 11.25 10.31 -0.03
N SER A 28 11.87 9.26 -0.57
CA SER A 28 12.43 9.28 -1.92
C SER A 28 11.46 8.70 -2.95
N VAL A 29 11.21 9.44 -4.02
CA VAL A 29 10.54 8.99 -5.24
C VAL A 29 11.60 8.51 -6.22
N PHE A 30 11.57 7.24 -6.59
CA PHE A 30 12.55 6.61 -7.47
C PHE A 30 12.11 6.69 -8.94
N GLY A 31 12.47 7.77 -9.62
CA GLY A 31 12.11 8.11 -11.00
C GLY A 31 10.82 8.91 -11.11
N GLU A 32 10.84 9.91 -11.97
CA GLU A 32 9.70 10.77 -12.32
C GLU A 32 9.45 10.80 -13.83
N ASP A 33 10.05 9.88 -14.56
CA ASP A 33 10.07 9.83 -16.03
C ASP A 33 9.50 8.51 -16.58
N TYR A 34 8.74 7.76 -15.75
CA TYR A 34 8.00 6.57 -16.22
C TYR A 34 6.85 6.98 -17.15
N ASP A 35 6.50 6.07 -18.05
CA ASP A 35 5.32 6.22 -18.93
C ASP A 35 4.02 6.00 -18.13
N THR A 36 3.70 6.98 -17.29
CA THR A 36 2.54 7.04 -16.39
C THR A 36 2.04 8.48 -16.30
N PRO A 37 0.79 8.74 -15.88
CA PRO A 37 0.22 10.10 -15.89
C PRO A 37 1.01 11.15 -15.12
N ASP A 38 1.72 10.77 -14.05
CA ASP A 38 2.50 11.68 -13.21
C ASP A 38 4.01 11.37 -13.19
N GLY A 39 4.45 10.46 -14.07
CA GLY A 39 5.84 10.05 -14.20
C GLY A 39 6.33 9.08 -13.13
N THR A 40 5.53 8.75 -12.11
CA THR A 40 5.94 7.81 -11.05
C THR A 40 5.34 6.43 -11.24
N CYS A 41 5.97 5.39 -10.66
CA CYS A 41 5.47 4.01 -10.77
C CYS A 41 4.05 3.85 -10.24
N ILE A 42 3.26 3.00 -10.89
CA ILE A 42 1.91 2.60 -10.45
C ILE A 42 1.98 1.20 -9.86
N ARG A 43 1.38 1.04 -8.67
CA ARG A 43 1.28 -0.22 -7.93
C ARG A 43 -0.15 -0.45 -7.47
N ASP A 44 -0.50 -1.72 -7.23
CA ASP A 44 -1.78 -2.12 -6.66
C ASP A 44 -1.64 -2.25 -5.14
N TYR A 45 -2.33 -1.38 -4.41
CA TYR A 45 -2.34 -1.39 -2.95
C TYR A 45 -3.60 -2.08 -2.47
N ILE A 46 -3.43 -3.15 -1.71
CA ILE A 46 -4.51 -3.95 -1.16
C ILE A 46 -4.53 -3.83 0.37
N HIS A 47 -5.70 -3.71 0.95
CA HIS A 47 -5.86 -3.65 2.39
C HIS A 47 -5.63 -5.03 3.02
N VAL A 48 -4.96 -5.07 4.18
CA VAL A 48 -4.62 -6.33 4.86
C VAL A 48 -5.86 -7.14 5.25
N LEU A 49 -6.98 -6.50 5.58
CA LEU A 49 -8.24 -7.19 5.89
C LEU A 49 -8.84 -7.88 4.66
N ASP A 50 -8.72 -7.27 3.48
CA ASP A 50 -9.14 -7.89 2.22
C ASP A 50 -8.28 -9.10 1.86
N LEU A 51 -6.97 -9.03 2.16
CA LEU A 51 -6.08 -10.19 2.06
C LEU A 51 -6.48 -11.29 3.04
N ALA A 52 -6.74 -10.96 4.30
CA ALA A 52 -7.15 -11.91 5.32
C ALA A 52 -8.47 -12.60 4.94
N GLN A 53 -9.45 -11.84 4.43
CA GLN A 53 -10.70 -12.38 3.93
C GLN A 53 -10.48 -13.36 2.78
N ALA A 54 -9.62 -13.02 1.81
CA ALA A 54 -9.27 -13.91 0.71
C ALA A 54 -8.66 -15.23 1.19
N HIS A 55 -7.82 -15.19 2.23
CA HIS A 55 -7.23 -16.39 2.83
C HIS A 55 -8.30 -17.27 3.50
N LEU A 56 -9.26 -16.67 4.23
CA LEU A 56 -10.37 -17.42 4.83
C LEU A 56 -11.22 -18.10 3.76
N LEU A 57 -11.59 -17.38 2.71
CA LEU A 57 -12.34 -17.94 1.58
C LEU A 57 -11.57 -19.07 0.86
N ALA A 58 -10.25 -18.92 0.73
CA ALA A 58 -9.42 -19.97 0.13
C ALA A 58 -9.37 -21.23 0.99
N LEU A 59 -9.32 -21.10 2.31
CA LEU A 59 -9.36 -22.24 3.25
C LEU A 59 -10.69 -22.98 3.22
N GLU A 60 -11.79 -22.30 2.94
CA GLU A 60 -13.13 -22.87 2.82
C GLU A 60 -13.44 -23.42 1.41
N SER A 61 -12.53 -23.22 0.46
CA SER A 61 -12.68 -23.63 -0.94
C SER A 61 -11.94 -24.92 -1.24
N ASP A 62 -12.47 -25.76 -2.11
CA ASP A 62 -11.79 -26.93 -2.69
C ASP A 62 -10.80 -26.54 -3.80
N TYR A 63 -10.66 -25.24 -4.11
CA TYR A 63 -9.76 -24.81 -5.18
C TYR A 63 -8.30 -24.96 -4.77
N CYS A 64 -7.53 -25.62 -5.65
CA CYS A 64 -6.09 -25.77 -5.50
C CYS A 64 -5.39 -25.09 -6.69
N GLY A 65 -4.74 -23.96 -6.44
CA GLY A 65 -4.02 -23.21 -7.48
C GLY A 65 -3.68 -21.78 -7.04
N ALA A 66 -2.96 -21.06 -7.89
CA ALA A 66 -2.58 -19.67 -7.64
C ALA A 66 -3.71 -18.71 -8.02
N LEU A 67 -3.96 -17.71 -7.19
CA LEU A 67 -4.89 -16.62 -7.43
C LEU A 67 -4.20 -15.29 -7.13
N ASN A 68 -4.32 -14.33 -8.04
CA ASN A 68 -3.87 -12.96 -7.78
C ASN A 68 -4.95 -12.21 -6.99
N LEU A 69 -4.49 -11.41 -6.03
CA LEU A 69 -5.33 -10.51 -5.23
C LEU A 69 -4.87 -9.07 -5.46
N GLY A 70 -5.82 -8.16 -5.62
CA GLY A 70 -5.57 -6.75 -5.81
C GLY A 70 -6.86 -6.00 -6.13
N THR A 71 -6.82 -4.68 -6.05
CA THR A 71 -7.96 -3.82 -6.36
C THR A 71 -8.21 -3.70 -7.86
N GLY A 72 -7.14 -3.90 -8.67
CA GLY A 72 -7.16 -3.74 -10.13
C GLY A 72 -7.12 -2.28 -10.60
N GLY A 73 -7.14 -1.30 -9.69
CA GLY A 73 -7.13 0.12 -10.02
C GLY A 73 -5.72 0.69 -10.22
N GLY A 74 -4.83 0.36 -9.32
CA GLY A 74 -3.47 0.88 -9.26
C GLY A 74 -3.41 2.35 -8.83
N ASN A 75 -2.40 2.70 -8.06
CA ASN A 75 -2.13 4.08 -7.66
C ASN A 75 -0.63 4.38 -7.82
N SER A 76 -0.31 5.62 -8.20
CA SER A 76 1.06 6.03 -8.35
C SER A 76 1.73 6.33 -6.99
N VAL A 77 3.06 6.36 -6.97
CA VAL A 77 3.81 6.76 -5.77
C VAL A 77 3.42 8.17 -5.33
N ARG A 78 3.22 9.09 -6.27
CA ARG A 78 2.82 10.47 -5.99
C ARG A 78 1.41 10.52 -5.38
N GLN A 79 0.47 9.75 -5.90
CA GLN A 79 -0.88 9.63 -5.32
C GLN A 79 -0.85 9.13 -3.87
N VAL A 80 0.02 8.16 -3.54
CA VAL A 80 0.18 7.70 -2.15
C VAL A 80 0.69 8.83 -1.25
N ILE A 81 1.71 9.58 -1.70
CA ILE A 81 2.27 10.72 -0.95
C ILE A 81 1.19 11.78 -0.70
N ASP A 82 0.44 12.15 -1.74
CA ASP A 82 -0.60 13.18 -1.65
C ASP A 82 -1.76 12.72 -0.75
N THR A 83 -2.11 11.42 -0.80
CA THR A 83 -3.12 10.86 0.10
C THR A 83 -2.66 10.87 1.56
N VAL A 84 -1.40 10.55 1.84
CA VAL A 84 -0.88 10.64 3.22
C VAL A 84 -0.86 12.10 3.70
N ARG A 85 -0.48 13.07 2.87
CA ARG A 85 -0.58 14.50 3.21
C ARG A 85 -2.02 14.92 3.54
N LYS A 86 -2.98 14.51 2.70
CA LYS A 86 -4.40 14.77 2.88
C LYS A 86 -4.93 14.18 4.19
N VAL A 87 -4.63 12.91 4.46
CA VAL A 87 -5.14 12.17 5.62
C VAL A 87 -4.49 12.65 6.93
N SER A 88 -3.20 12.89 6.91
CA SER A 88 -2.45 13.32 8.11
C SER A 88 -2.61 14.81 8.42
N GLY A 89 -2.84 15.64 7.40
CA GLY A 89 -2.77 17.09 7.48
C GLY A 89 -1.34 17.63 7.65
N LEU A 90 -0.32 16.77 7.47
CA LEU A 90 1.09 17.09 7.67
C LEU A 90 1.81 17.21 6.32
N ASP A 91 2.75 18.16 6.24
CA ASP A 91 3.67 18.26 5.11
C ASP A 91 5.04 17.69 5.48
N PHE A 92 5.72 17.13 4.49
CA PHE A 92 7.02 16.51 4.66
C PHE A 92 7.82 16.57 3.36
N GLN A 93 9.13 16.45 3.49
CA GLN A 93 10.04 16.54 2.35
C GLN A 93 9.95 15.29 1.48
N VAL A 94 9.90 15.53 0.16
CA VAL A 94 9.97 14.50 -0.89
C VAL A 94 11.20 14.78 -1.74
N ASP A 95 12.08 13.79 -1.84
CA ASP A 95 13.28 13.85 -2.67
C ASP A 95 13.10 12.98 -3.92
N VAL A 96 13.61 13.43 -5.04
CA VAL A 96 13.64 12.64 -6.27
C VAL A 96 14.98 11.94 -6.39
N ALA A 97 14.94 10.65 -6.69
CA ALA A 97 16.11 9.81 -6.90
C ALA A 97 16.03 9.11 -8.27
N PRO A 98 17.15 8.65 -8.82
CA PRO A 98 17.14 7.85 -10.05
C PRO A 98 16.23 6.62 -9.94
N ARG A 99 15.72 6.14 -11.10
CA ARG A 99 14.94 4.89 -11.15
C ARG A 99 15.68 3.73 -10.51
N ARG A 100 14.97 2.86 -9.85
CA ARG A 100 15.52 1.56 -9.42
C ARG A 100 15.65 0.65 -10.64
N PRO A 101 16.77 -0.04 -10.83
CA PRO A 101 16.92 -1.02 -11.92
C PRO A 101 15.83 -2.11 -11.82
N GLY A 102 15.18 -2.40 -12.95
CA GLY A 102 14.16 -3.44 -13.03
C GLY A 102 12.77 -3.06 -12.52
N ASP A 103 12.55 -1.84 -12.07
CA ASP A 103 11.24 -1.39 -11.54
C ASP A 103 10.29 -1.09 -12.72
N PRO A 104 9.17 -1.82 -12.90
CA PRO A 104 8.25 -1.59 -14.00
C PRO A 104 7.41 -0.32 -13.76
N ALA A 105 7.03 0.38 -14.84
CA ALA A 105 6.16 1.55 -14.77
C ALA A 105 4.80 1.23 -14.13
N ARG A 106 4.24 0.04 -14.43
CA ARG A 106 2.95 -0.42 -13.91
C ARG A 106 3.05 -1.87 -13.44
N LEU A 107 2.53 -2.13 -12.25
CA LEU A 107 2.35 -3.48 -11.71
C LEU A 107 1.01 -3.51 -10.98
N ILE A 108 -0.02 -4.05 -11.63
CA ILE A 108 -1.40 -4.11 -11.17
C ILE A 108 -1.87 -5.55 -11.28
N ALA A 109 -2.54 -6.05 -10.25
CA ALA A 109 -3.04 -7.41 -10.23
C ALA A 109 -4.37 -7.53 -10.99
N ASP A 110 -4.55 -8.62 -11.73
CA ASP A 110 -5.86 -9.07 -12.19
C ASP A 110 -6.43 -10.08 -11.20
N SER A 111 -7.40 -9.64 -10.40
CA SER A 111 -8.08 -10.45 -9.39
C SER A 111 -9.37 -11.13 -9.88
N THR A 112 -9.65 -11.10 -11.18
CA THR A 112 -10.88 -11.67 -11.78
C THR A 112 -11.07 -13.14 -11.40
N ALA A 113 -10.02 -13.95 -11.41
CA ALA A 113 -10.09 -15.34 -11.02
C ALA A 113 -10.45 -15.52 -9.53
N ALA A 114 -9.86 -14.74 -8.63
CA ALA A 114 -10.18 -14.78 -7.20
C ALA A 114 -11.64 -14.39 -6.93
N LYS A 115 -12.11 -13.33 -7.57
CA LYS A 115 -13.52 -12.88 -7.48
C LYS A 115 -14.48 -13.96 -7.95
N ARG A 116 -14.18 -14.63 -9.06
CA ARG A 116 -15.05 -15.68 -9.64
C ARG A 116 -15.03 -16.99 -8.83
N ILE A 117 -13.84 -17.43 -8.40
CA ILE A 117 -13.64 -18.76 -7.80
C ILE A 117 -13.99 -18.73 -6.31
N LEU A 118 -13.52 -17.72 -5.59
CA LEU A 118 -13.73 -17.60 -4.14
C LEU A 118 -14.92 -16.74 -3.76
N GLY A 119 -15.56 -16.04 -4.72
CA GLY A 119 -16.54 -15.01 -4.40
C GLY A 119 -15.93 -13.81 -3.67
N TRP A 120 -14.60 -13.65 -3.70
CA TRP A 120 -13.90 -12.60 -3.00
C TRP A 120 -14.31 -11.20 -3.48
N LYS A 121 -14.58 -10.32 -2.53
CA LYS A 121 -14.93 -8.92 -2.78
C LYS A 121 -14.16 -8.06 -1.78
N PRO A 122 -13.21 -7.22 -2.23
CA PRO A 122 -12.52 -6.31 -1.32
C PRO A 122 -13.48 -5.25 -0.78
N ASP A 123 -13.34 -4.91 0.50
CA ASP A 123 -14.12 -3.86 1.16
C ASP A 123 -13.42 -2.49 1.08
N PHE A 124 -12.09 -2.48 0.86
CA PHE A 124 -11.24 -1.29 0.81
C PHE A 124 -10.70 -1.07 -0.61
N GLU A 125 -11.56 -0.60 -1.52
CA GLU A 125 -11.17 -0.44 -2.94
C GLU A 125 -10.44 0.87 -3.23
N ASN A 126 -10.50 1.87 -2.34
CA ASN A 126 -9.88 3.16 -2.57
C ASN A 126 -8.67 3.41 -1.65
N LEU A 127 -7.70 4.16 -2.17
CA LEU A 127 -6.46 4.46 -1.48
C LEU A 127 -6.68 5.28 -0.20
N ASP A 128 -7.65 6.20 -0.18
CA ASP A 128 -7.96 7.00 1.01
C ASP A 128 -8.30 6.12 2.21
N ALA A 129 -9.20 5.13 2.03
CA ALA A 129 -9.61 4.22 3.10
C ALA A 129 -8.43 3.35 3.60
N ILE A 130 -7.58 2.87 2.68
CA ILE A 130 -6.38 2.10 3.02
C ILE A 130 -5.43 2.95 3.88
N VAL A 131 -5.12 4.18 3.42
CA VAL A 131 -4.21 5.09 4.13
C VAL A 131 -4.80 5.56 5.45
N GLU A 132 -6.10 5.89 5.51
CA GLU A 132 -6.76 6.28 6.76
C GLU A 132 -6.69 5.21 7.83
N SER A 133 -6.92 3.94 7.47
CA SER A 133 -6.85 2.84 8.42
C SER A 133 -5.44 2.65 8.98
N ALA A 134 -4.44 2.71 8.12
CA ALA A 134 -3.03 2.60 8.50
C ALA A 134 -2.59 3.81 9.35
N TRP A 135 -3.03 5.02 9.02
CA TRP A 135 -2.74 6.23 9.79
C TRP A 135 -3.32 6.19 11.20
N LYS A 136 -4.60 5.79 11.34
CA LYS A 136 -5.26 5.62 12.64
C LYS A 136 -4.52 4.61 13.53
N TRP A 137 -4.09 3.49 12.94
CA TRP A 137 -3.31 2.51 13.68
C TRP A 137 -1.96 3.09 14.12
N ARG A 138 -1.24 3.75 13.22
CA ARG A 138 0.07 4.34 13.51
C ARG A 138 0.01 5.41 14.60
N GLN A 139 -1.03 6.26 14.60
CA GLN A 139 -1.25 7.25 15.66
C GLN A 139 -1.49 6.59 17.03
N ALA A 140 -2.24 5.48 17.07
CA ALA A 140 -2.49 4.73 18.30
C ALA A 140 -1.27 3.92 18.78
N HIS A 141 -0.36 3.56 17.87
CA HIS A 141 0.80 2.72 18.13
C HIS A 141 2.08 3.36 17.54
N PRO A 142 2.53 4.51 18.04
CA PRO A 142 3.66 5.23 17.45
C PRO A 142 4.99 4.44 17.51
N LYS A 143 5.09 3.47 18.43
CA LYS A 143 6.23 2.56 18.58
C LYS A 143 5.95 1.12 18.11
N GLY A 144 4.91 0.93 17.31
CA GLY A 144 4.47 -0.39 16.90
C GLY A 144 3.86 -1.20 18.03
N TYR A 145 4.15 -2.51 18.07
CA TYR A 145 3.77 -3.39 19.18
C TYR A 145 4.74 -3.33 20.36
N ASN A 146 5.67 -2.37 20.34
CA ASN A 146 6.70 -2.29 21.34
C ASN A 146 6.25 -1.53 22.57
N ASP A 147 5.60 -2.26 23.45
CA ASP A 147 5.96 -2.31 24.87
C ASP A 147 7.02 -3.42 25.09
N ARG A 148 7.97 -3.57 24.14
CA ARG A 148 9.08 -4.54 24.22
C ARG A 148 10.29 -3.92 24.86
#